data_f2ec4c533b0cce456ecec8ca75093992
#
_entry.id   f2ec4c533b0cce456ecec8ca75093992
#
_cell.length_a   1.000
_cell.length_b   1.000
_cell.length_c   1.000
_cell.angle_alpha   90.00
_cell.angle_beta   90.00
_cell.angle_gamma   90.00
#
_symmetry.space_group_name_H-M   'P 1'
#
loop_
_entity.id
_entity.type
_entity.pdbx_description
1 polymer ?
#
loop_
_entity_poly.entity_id
_entity_poly.type
_entity_poly.pdbx_seq_one_letter_code
_entity_poly.pdbx_strand_id
1 'polypeptide(L)'
;MSALNGCGSVGASVYSMRIKVDHRTSQGPPDSSSNMNWEGVFSEMPFELASDTDPLQLFQVASLSQIVKYGDKYLRIRKIEDSPNALNGLQIENSGNITKIGAAVDVSTRVLTTAAKQHVDLLIVHHGLFWPGLQPIAGGLRRQLKIAFENDIALYSAHLPLDVHPEVGNNAQLAAALGFKSTKPFLEEKGELVGLRVKDALPRAEVIRKLRRVLRGPIKAFNFGPKETTRIGIVTGGAGSEIYRVTQEKIDMFITGEAPHWAAVAAEELGINLLLGGHYATETFGVKAMAARLSKRFNVPWEFLDFPTGL
;
A
#
# COMPACT_ATOMS: atom_id res chain seq x y z
N MET A 1 19.48 41.85 42.61
CA MET A 1 18.89 41.42 43.90
C MET A 1 18.21 40.09 43.60
N SER A 2 18.84 39.09 44.08
CA SER A 2 18.54 37.91 44.90
C SER A 2 17.59 36.89 44.18
N ALA A 3 18.11 35.74 43.74
CA ALA A 3 18.36 34.47 44.48
C ALA A 3 17.05 33.78 44.80
N LEU A 4 16.82 32.49 44.50
CA LEU A 4 17.42 31.26 45.00
C LEU A 4 16.82 30.02 44.30
N ASN A 5 17.67 29.12 43.99
CA ASN A 5 17.63 27.66 44.15
C ASN A 5 16.35 26.90 44.40
N GLY A 6 16.18 25.79 43.67
CA GLY A 6 15.28 24.69 44.00
C GLY A 6 15.60 23.45 43.18
N CYS A 7 16.56 22.67 43.63
CA CYS A 7 16.87 21.33 43.18
C CYS A 7 15.78 20.36 43.67
N GLY A 8 15.21 19.53 42.81
CA GLY A 8 14.21 18.52 43.16
C GLY A 8 14.32 17.29 42.24
N SER A 9 15.07 16.30 42.69
CA SER A 9 15.13 14.93 42.15
C SER A 9 13.84 14.19 42.49
N VAL A 10 13.21 13.58 41.50
CA VAL A 10 12.14 12.56 41.65
C VAL A 10 12.34 11.54 40.52
N GLY A 11 12.90 10.37 40.73
CA GLY A 11 12.21 9.24 41.30
C GLY A 11 11.62 8.39 40.16
N ALA A 12 12.42 7.41 39.64
CA ALA A 12 11.96 6.38 38.70
C ALA A 12 10.85 5.55 39.37
N SER A 13 9.66 5.51 38.80
CA SER A 13 8.59 4.62 39.18
C SER A 13 8.47 3.48 38.18
N VAL A 14 8.89 2.30 38.65
CA VAL A 14 8.71 1.02 37.96
C VAL A 14 7.27 0.56 38.18
N TYR A 15 6.43 0.53 37.16
CA TYR A 15 5.10 -0.09 37.22
C TYR A 15 5.22 -1.60 36.97
N SER A 16 5.10 -2.35 38.05
CA SER A 16 4.88 -3.81 38.03
C SER A 16 3.39 -4.11 37.77
N MET A 17 3.08 -4.75 36.66
CA MET A 17 1.74 -5.20 36.34
C MET A 17 1.52 -6.63 36.91
N ARG A 18 0.76 -6.72 37.98
CA ARG A 18 0.29 -8.00 38.53
C ARG A 18 -0.97 -8.45 37.79
N ILE A 19 -0.88 -9.59 37.12
CA ILE A 19 -2.04 -10.30 36.55
C ILE A 19 -2.72 -11.04 37.71
N LYS A 20 -3.98 -10.73 38.01
CA LYS A 20 -4.86 -11.51 38.90
C LYS A 20 -5.48 -12.64 38.09
N VAL A 21 -5.19 -13.88 38.47
CA VAL A 21 -5.91 -15.06 38.02
C VAL A 21 -7.08 -15.27 39.02
N ASP A 22 -8.29 -15.27 38.49
CA ASP A 22 -9.51 -15.51 39.27
C ASP A 22 -9.85 -17.01 39.22
N HIS A 23 -9.72 -17.67 40.38
CA HIS A 23 -10.15 -19.06 40.60
C HIS A 23 -11.55 -19.07 41.22
N ARG A 24 -12.54 -19.55 40.51
CA ARG A 24 -13.78 -20.21 40.98
C ARG A 24 -14.28 -21.06 39.81
N THR A 25 -14.62 -22.33 39.96
CA THR A 25 -15.39 -23.05 40.94
C THR A 25 -15.11 -24.56 40.87
N SER A 26 -15.20 -25.18 42.00
CA SER A 26 -15.14 -26.59 42.34
C SER A 26 -16.30 -27.40 41.75
N GLN A 27 -16.03 -28.60 41.21
CA GLN A 27 -16.84 -29.80 41.47
C GLN A 27 -15.95 -31.04 41.33
N GLY A 28 -16.00 -31.90 42.33
CA GLY A 28 -15.17 -33.08 42.52
C GLY A 28 -15.61 -34.30 41.68
N PRO A 29 -14.86 -35.38 41.73
CA PRO A 29 -14.86 -36.46 40.76
C PRO A 29 -15.88 -37.58 41.10
N PRO A 30 -16.25 -38.39 40.09
CA PRO A 30 -16.65 -39.78 40.38
C PRO A 30 -15.51 -40.74 40.06
N ASP A 31 -15.33 -41.61 41.02
CA ASP A 31 -14.51 -42.81 41.08
C ASP A 31 -15.01 -43.85 40.05
N SER A 32 -14.11 -44.55 39.37
CA SER A 32 -14.10 -46.01 39.24
C SER A 32 -13.09 -46.47 38.16
N SER A 33 -12.09 -47.13 38.67
CA SER A 33 -11.31 -48.26 38.11
C SER A 33 -11.75 -48.81 36.76
N SER A 34 -10.87 -48.70 35.76
CA SER A 34 -10.58 -49.78 34.82
C SER A 34 -9.18 -49.60 34.23
N ASN A 35 -8.35 -50.59 34.55
CA ASN A 35 -7.03 -50.81 33.99
C ASN A 35 -7.13 -50.93 32.48
N MET A 36 -6.49 -50.05 31.74
CA MET A 36 -6.06 -50.26 30.34
C MET A 36 -4.57 -50.02 30.22
N ASN A 37 -3.92 -51.16 29.99
CA ASN A 37 -2.48 -51.32 29.72
C ASN A 37 -2.13 -50.65 28.38
N TRP A 38 -1.33 -49.59 28.41
CA TRP A 38 -0.80 -48.89 27.22
C TRP A 38 0.69 -49.21 27.03
N GLU A 39 1.08 -50.47 27.09
CA GLU A 39 2.37 -50.92 26.57
C GLU A 39 2.16 -51.47 25.15
N GLY A 40 2.70 -50.76 24.20
CA GLY A 40 2.93 -51.28 22.84
C GLY A 40 2.13 -50.57 21.72
N VAL A 41 2.50 -49.36 21.32
CA VAL A 41 2.57 -48.90 19.91
C VAL A 41 3.42 -47.60 19.87
N PHE A 42 4.70 -47.68 20.03
CA PHE A 42 5.65 -46.71 19.51
C PHE A 42 6.73 -47.48 18.76
N SER A 43 6.35 -48.00 17.58
CA SER A 43 7.34 -48.44 16.58
C SER A 43 7.59 -47.25 15.64
N GLU A 44 8.77 -46.68 15.79
CA GLU A 44 9.64 -46.15 14.75
C GLU A 44 8.97 -45.37 13.60
N MET A 45 8.72 -44.08 13.84
CA MET A 45 8.85 -43.09 12.78
C MET A 45 10.27 -42.49 12.84
N PRO A 46 11.05 -42.52 11.77
CA PRO A 46 12.30 -41.78 11.74
C PRO A 46 11.98 -40.29 11.84
N PHE A 47 12.37 -39.69 12.96
CA PHE A 47 12.41 -38.24 13.12
C PHE A 47 13.61 -37.79 12.27
N GLU A 48 13.36 -37.55 10.99
CA GLU A 48 14.27 -36.84 10.15
C GLU A 48 14.32 -35.41 10.68
N LEU A 49 15.35 -35.13 11.47
CA LEU A 49 15.73 -33.75 11.82
C LEU A 49 15.94 -33.03 10.50
N ALA A 50 14.94 -32.24 10.11
CA ALA A 50 15.13 -31.21 9.09
C ALA A 50 16.27 -30.33 9.59
N SER A 51 17.45 -30.58 9.06
CA SER A 51 18.66 -29.84 9.28
C SER A 51 18.45 -28.40 8.86
N ASP A 52 18.77 -27.52 9.78
CA ASP A 52 19.34 -26.20 9.55
C ASP A 52 18.65 -25.30 8.50
N THR A 53 17.49 -24.76 8.86
CA THR A 53 17.22 -23.39 8.46
C THR A 53 17.99 -22.50 9.41
N ASP A 54 19.13 -21.99 8.93
CA ASP A 54 19.95 -21.00 9.59
C ASP A 54 19.06 -19.81 10.04
N PRO A 55 18.89 -19.55 11.36
CA PRO A 55 18.04 -18.47 11.84
C PRO A 55 18.66 -17.08 11.60
N LEU A 56 19.82 -17.00 11.00
CA LEU A 56 20.48 -15.77 10.55
C LEU A 56 20.46 -15.74 9.02
N GLN A 57 19.29 -15.53 8.43
CA GLN A 57 19.23 -15.03 7.07
C GLN A 57 19.82 -13.62 7.12
N LEU A 58 21.13 -13.49 6.89
CA LEU A 58 21.83 -12.21 6.77
C LEU A 58 21.15 -11.46 5.63
N PHE A 59 20.32 -10.48 5.97
CA PHE A 59 19.77 -9.55 4.99
C PHE A 59 20.95 -8.88 4.29
N GLN A 60 21.02 -9.02 2.99
CA GLN A 60 22.09 -8.40 2.21
C GLN A 60 21.84 -6.90 2.16
N VAL A 61 22.92 -6.12 2.39
CA VAL A 61 22.91 -4.70 2.08
C VAL A 61 22.85 -4.55 0.57
N ALA A 62 21.77 -3.96 0.05
CA ALA A 62 21.62 -3.70 -1.36
C ALA A 62 22.09 -2.29 -1.71
N SER A 63 22.64 -2.11 -2.90
CA SER A 63 23.05 -0.78 -3.38
C SER A 63 21.83 0.03 -3.85
N LEU A 64 21.65 1.24 -3.36
CA LEU A 64 20.64 2.19 -3.83
C LEU A 64 20.69 2.35 -5.35
N SER A 65 21.88 2.53 -5.92
CA SER A 65 22.06 2.73 -7.37
C SER A 65 21.58 1.52 -8.18
N GLN A 66 21.77 0.29 -7.69
CA GLN A 66 21.28 -0.91 -8.34
C GLN A 66 19.77 -1.02 -8.26
N ILE A 67 19.16 -0.68 -7.11
CA ILE A 67 17.71 -0.66 -6.91
C ILE A 67 17.08 0.38 -7.84
N VAL A 68 17.59 1.61 -7.85
CA VAL A 68 17.10 2.70 -8.70
C VAL A 68 17.20 2.33 -10.19
N LYS A 69 18.38 1.85 -10.64
CA LYS A 69 18.55 1.40 -12.03
C LYS A 69 17.56 0.30 -12.43
N TYR A 70 17.30 -0.64 -11.54
CA TYR A 70 16.31 -1.68 -11.76
C TYR A 70 14.89 -1.09 -11.80
N GLY A 71 14.51 -0.26 -10.83
CA GLY A 71 13.20 0.40 -10.73
C GLY A 71 12.89 1.24 -11.97
N ASP A 72 13.82 2.11 -12.37
CA ASP A 72 13.68 2.97 -13.55
C ASP A 72 13.46 2.18 -14.84
N LYS A 73 14.22 1.09 -15.01
CA LYS A 73 14.07 0.21 -16.17
C LYS A 73 12.74 -0.55 -16.12
N TYR A 74 12.38 -1.11 -14.97
CA TYR A 74 11.21 -1.95 -14.79
C TYR A 74 9.93 -1.15 -14.97
N LEU A 75 9.84 0.03 -14.37
CA LEU A 75 8.71 0.95 -14.48
C LEU A 75 8.74 1.82 -15.76
N ARG A 76 9.79 1.72 -16.57
CA ARG A 76 9.92 2.54 -17.79
C ARG A 76 9.89 4.05 -17.52
N ILE A 77 10.46 4.51 -16.38
CA ILE A 77 10.38 5.88 -15.87
C ILE A 77 10.68 6.93 -16.95
N ARG A 78 11.69 6.71 -17.78
CA ARG A 78 12.11 7.65 -18.83
C ARG A 78 11.27 7.60 -20.10
N LYS A 79 10.35 6.63 -20.23
CA LYS A 79 9.57 6.42 -21.46
C LYS A 79 8.13 6.89 -21.32
N ILE A 80 7.61 6.88 -20.08
CA ILE A 80 6.24 7.25 -19.77
C ILE A 80 6.23 8.74 -19.42
N GLU A 81 5.53 9.53 -20.24
CA GLU A 81 5.31 10.94 -19.98
C GLU A 81 4.31 11.11 -18.83
N ASP A 82 4.64 11.98 -17.90
CA ASP A 82 3.81 12.24 -16.72
C ASP A 82 3.69 13.75 -16.47
N SER A 83 3.00 14.14 -15.42
CA SER A 83 3.03 15.50 -14.91
C SER A 83 4.47 15.91 -14.60
N PRO A 84 4.95 17.08 -15.04
CA PRO A 84 6.30 17.55 -14.71
C PRO A 84 6.61 17.53 -13.21
N ASN A 85 5.59 17.74 -12.39
CA ASN A 85 5.72 17.77 -10.93
C ASN A 85 5.80 16.36 -10.31
N ALA A 86 5.47 15.29 -11.03
CA ALA A 86 5.61 13.93 -10.51
C ALA A 86 7.06 13.60 -10.21
N LEU A 87 8.00 14.10 -11.02
CA LEU A 87 9.44 13.84 -10.95
C LEU A 87 9.73 12.38 -10.60
N ASN A 88 9.30 11.48 -11.49
CA ASN A 88 9.45 10.04 -11.29
C ASN A 88 10.92 9.62 -11.19
N GLY A 89 11.20 8.63 -10.34
CA GLY A 89 12.52 8.13 -10.04
C GLY A 89 13.05 8.58 -8.68
N LEU A 90 14.37 8.56 -8.52
CA LEU A 90 15.03 8.98 -7.28
C LEU A 90 14.89 10.49 -7.08
N GLN A 91 14.34 10.89 -5.92
CA GLN A 91 14.15 12.29 -5.54
C GLN A 91 15.11 12.74 -4.44
N ILE A 92 15.48 11.84 -3.54
CA ILE A 92 16.50 12.05 -2.50
C ILE A 92 17.40 10.82 -2.51
N GLU A 93 18.70 11.01 -2.61
CA GLU A 93 19.68 9.96 -2.38
C GLU A 93 20.12 9.90 -0.91
N ASN A 94 20.66 8.74 -0.49
CA ASN A 94 21.27 8.54 0.81
C ASN A 94 22.72 8.02 0.66
N SER A 95 23.32 7.51 1.73
CA SER A 95 24.67 6.94 1.71
C SER A 95 24.89 5.77 0.73
N GLY A 96 23.81 5.24 0.15
CA GLY A 96 23.85 4.20 -0.88
C GLY A 96 23.61 2.78 -0.38
N ASN A 97 23.48 2.55 0.92
CA ASN A 97 23.24 1.26 1.55
C ASN A 97 21.75 1.11 1.91
N ILE A 98 21.11 0.06 1.40
CA ILE A 98 19.70 -0.23 1.69
C ILE A 98 19.59 -1.56 2.41
N THR A 99 19.11 -1.50 3.66
CA THR A 99 18.83 -2.66 4.51
C THR A 99 17.34 -2.86 4.72
N LYS A 100 16.51 -1.80 4.51
CA LYS A 100 15.06 -1.86 4.64
C LYS A 100 14.35 -0.89 3.70
N ILE A 101 13.29 -1.39 3.06
CA ILE A 101 12.44 -0.61 2.16
C ILE A 101 11.13 -0.27 2.88
N GLY A 102 10.73 1.00 2.83
CA GLY A 102 9.39 1.46 3.17
C GLY A 102 8.57 1.72 1.92
N ALA A 103 7.27 1.52 1.98
CA ALA A 103 6.33 1.91 0.94
C ALA A 103 5.19 2.76 1.52
N ALA A 104 4.81 3.84 0.84
CA ALA A 104 3.66 4.67 1.20
C ALA A 104 3.01 5.23 -0.06
N VAL A 105 1.75 5.69 0.01
CA VAL A 105 1.14 6.40 -1.13
C VAL A 105 1.74 7.79 -1.24
N ASP A 106 1.74 8.54 -0.16
CA ASP A 106 2.19 9.93 -0.12
C ASP A 106 3.46 10.09 0.72
N VAL A 107 4.31 11.05 0.36
CA VAL A 107 5.36 11.53 1.25
C VAL A 107 4.83 12.65 2.14
N SER A 108 5.04 12.52 3.44
CA SER A 108 4.65 13.54 4.43
C SER A 108 5.59 13.55 5.62
N THR A 109 5.55 14.59 6.43
CA THR A 109 6.33 14.65 7.68
C THR A 109 6.07 13.44 8.57
N ARG A 110 4.80 13.01 8.72
CA ARG A 110 4.45 11.84 9.55
C ARG A 110 4.97 10.52 8.95
N VAL A 111 4.90 10.37 7.63
CA VAL A 111 5.43 9.18 6.92
C VAL A 111 6.94 9.09 7.10
N LEU A 112 7.68 10.17 6.83
CA LEU A 112 9.14 10.21 7.01
C LEU A 112 9.56 10.01 8.47
N THR A 113 8.83 10.60 9.44
CA THR A 113 9.09 10.36 10.87
C THR A 113 8.90 8.90 11.24
N THR A 114 7.91 8.23 10.66
CA THR A 114 7.67 6.79 10.91
C THR A 114 8.72 5.94 10.21
N ALA A 115 9.08 6.28 8.98
CA ALA A 115 10.17 5.63 8.25
C ALA A 115 11.49 5.67 9.04
N ALA A 116 11.84 6.85 9.59
CA ALA A 116 13.01 7.01 10.45
C ALA A 116 12.96 6.12 11.69
N LYS A 117 11.82 6.11 12.42
CA LYS A 117 11.64 5.27 13.63
C LYS A 117 11.72 3.76 13.32
N GLN A 118 11.37 3.38 12.12
CA GLN A 118 11.37 1.99 11.67
C GLN A 118 12.66 1.62 10.92
N HIS A 119 13.64 2.51 10.86
CA HIS A 119 14.94 2.31 10.20
C HIS A 119 14.78 1.95 8.71
N VAL A 120 13.92 2.68 8.00
CA VAL A 120 13.77 2.57 6.55
C VAL A 120 14.86 3.39 5.88
N ASP A 121 15.63 2.78 4.99
CA ASP A 121 16.70 3.44 4.23
C ASP A 121 16.22 3.92 2.86
N LEU A 122 15.24 3.23 2.26
CA LEU A 122 14.62 3.61 0.99
C LEU A 122 13.09 3.67 1.14
N LEU A 123 12.52 4.86 1.00
CA LEU A 123 11.08 5.06 0.96
C LEU A 123 10.59 5.17 -0.49
N ILE A 124 9.69 4.25 -0.89
CA ILE A 124 9.02 4.27 -2.19
C ILE A 124 7.65 4.90 -2.00
N VAL A 125 7.34 5.90 -2.81
CA VAL A 125 6.05 6.59 -2.77
C VAL A 125 5.42 6.70 -4.16
N HIS A 126 4.10 6.87 -4.19
CA HIS A 126 3.37 7.21 -5.40
C HIS A 126 3.45 8.71 -5.67
N HIS A 127 3.07 9.52 -4.71
CA HIS A 127 3.17 10.98 -4.76
C HIS A 127 4.42 11.48 -4.03
N GLY A 128 5.37 12.00 -4.79
CA GLY A 128 6.65 12.47 -4.28
C GLY A 128 6.64 13.90 -3.75
N LEU A 129 7.82 14.38 -3.33
CA LEU A 129 8.02 15.70 -2.73
C LEU A 129 7.69 16.87 -3.65
N PHE A 130 7.88 16.68 -4.96
CA PHE A 130 7.81 17.78 -5.93
C PHE A 130 6.43 17.95 -6.55
N TRP A 131 5.43 17.16 -6.10
CA TRP A 131 4.06 17.23 -6.58
C TRP A 131 3.45 18.65 -6.54
N PRO A 132 3.70 19.47 -5.48
CA PRO A 132 3.23 20.86 -5.48
C PRO A 132 3.99 21.81 -6.42
N GLY A 133 4.95 21.31 -7.20
CA GLY A 133 5.83 22.11 -8.05
C GLY A 133 6.99 22.77 -7.30
N LEU A 134 7.66 23.70 -8.00
CA LEU A 134 8.78 24.45 -7.43
C LEU A 134 8.31 25.37 -6.31
N GLN A 135 8.92 25.25 -5.14
CA GLN A 135 8.63 26.06 -3.96
C GLN A 135 9.87 26.28 -3.09
N PRO A 136 9.88 27.35 -2.25
CA PRO A 136 10.98 27.56 -1.31
C PRO A 136 11.14 26.37 -0.35
N ILE A 137 12.39 26.03 -0.01
CA ILE A 137 12.70 25.03 1.01
C ILE A 137 12.45 25.63 2.40
N ALA A 138 11.17 25.75 2.75
CA ALA A 138 10.69 26.33 3.99
C ALA A 138 9.56 25.45 4.58
N GLY A 139 9.11 25.75 5.79
CA GLY A 139 7.92 25.15 6.40
C GLY A 139 7.91 23.61 6.35
N GLY A 140 6.94 23.03 5.67
CA GLY A 140 6.74 21.58 5.53
C GLY A 140 7.87 20.89 4.79
N LEU A 141 8.22 21.41 3.61
CA LEU A 141 9.29 20.85 2.78
C LEU A 141 10.64 20.82 3.53
N ARG A 142 11.00 21.92 4.23
CA ARG A 142 12.22 21.96 5.06
C ARG A 142 12.21 20.87 6.14
N ARG A 143 11.06 20.65 6.80
CA ARG A 143 10.94 19.58 7.82
C ARG A 143 11.11 18.20 7.22
N GLN A 144 10.49 17.93 6.07
CA GLN A 144 10.57 16.65 5.35
C GLN A 144 12.02 16.36 4.94
N LEU A 145 12.69 17.31 4.29
CA LEU A 145 14.09 17.17 3.88
C LEU A 145 15.03 16.97 5.07
N LYS A 146 14.80 17.73 6.16
CA LYS A 146 15.59 17.58 7.40
C LYS A 146 15.48 16.14 7.93
N ILE A 147 14.28 15.58 8.04
CA ILE A 147 14.09 14.21 8.53
C ILE A 147 14.78 13.20 7.61
N ALA A 148 14.62 13.35 6.29
CA ALA A 148 15.23 12.44 5.32
C ALA A 148 16.77 12.45 5.43
N PHE A 149 17.38 13.63 5.45
CA PHE A 149 18.86 13.76 5.54
C PHE A 149 19.43 13.31 6.89
N GLU A 150 18.79 13.67 8.01
CA GLU A 150 19.26 13.29 9.35
C GLU A 150 19.14 11.79 9.63
N ASN A 151 18.28 11.08 8.92
CA ASN A 151 18.06 9.64 9.09
C ASN A 151 18.48 8.81 7.87
N ASP A 152 19.25 9.40 6.95
CA ASP A 152 19.80 8.75 5.76
C ASP A 152 18.74 8.00 4.93
N ILE A 153 17.56 8.63 4.71
CA ILE A 153 16.45 8.05 3.98
C ILE A 153 16.47 8.50 2.53
N ALA A 154 16.68 7.58 1.59
CA ALA A 154 16.44 7.82 0.17
C ALA A 154 14.94 7.84 -0.14
N LEU A 155 14.54 8.66 -1.11
CA LEU A 155 13.16 8.74 -1.58
C LEU A 155 13.08 8.43 -3.07
N TYR A 156 12.24 7.48 -3.44
CA TYR A 156 11.93 7.11 -4.82
C TYR A 156 10.43 7.28 -5.07
N SER A 157 10.06 8.06 -6.08
CA SER A 157 8.67 8.29 -6.46
C SER A 157 8.34 7.63 -7.79
N ALA A 158 7.15 7.04 -7.90
CA ALA A 158 6.63 6.51 -9.15
C ALA A 158 5.12 6.72 -9.22
N HIS A 159 4.69 7.66 -10.06
CA HIS A 159 3.29 8.01 -10.29
C HIS A 159 2.73 7.26 -11.51
N LEU A 160 2.45 7.90 -12.62
CA LEU A 160 1.88 7.27 -13.80
C LEU A 160 2.65 6.04 -14.31
N PRO A 161 4.01 6.00 -14.29
CA PRO A 161 4.74 4.79 -14.63
C PRO A 161 4.39 3.58 -13.76
N LEU A 162 4.02 3.81 -12.50
CA LEU A 162 3.53 2.75 -11.63
C LEU A 162 2.08 2.38 -11.96
N ASP A 163 1.18 3.35 -12.18
CA ASP A 163 -0.24 3.07 -12.46
C ASP A 163 -0.43 2.17 -13.67
N VAL A 164 0.29 2.45 -14.75
CA VAL A 164 0.15 1.74 -16.03
C VAL A 164 0.91 0.40 -16.09
N HIS A 165 1.69 0.07 -15.05
CA HIS A 165 2.53 -1.12 -15.08
C HIS A 165 1.68 -2.41 -15.04
N PRO A 166 1.86 -3.35 -15.99
CA PRO A 166 0.97 -4.51 -16.14
C PRO A 166 1.05 -5.52 -14.99
N GLU A 167 2.15 -5.54 -14.23
CA GLU A 167 2.31 -6.48 -13.11
C GLU A 167 2.11 -5.81 -11.75
N VAL A 168 2.81 -4.70 -11.48
CA VAL A 168 2.81 -4.04 -10.17
C VAL A 168 1.95 -2.78 -10.13
N GLY A 169 1.31 -2.40 -11.22
CA GLY A 169 0.53 -1.16 -11.29
C GLY A 169 -0.71 -1.15 -10.42
N ASN A 170 -1.12 0.02 -9.95
CA ASN A 170 -2.31 0.18 -9.12
C ASN A 170 -3.55 -0.43 -9.79
N ASN A 171 -3.78 -0.13 -11.07
CA ASN A 171 -4.91 -0.68 -11.83
C ASN A 171 -4.85 -2.20 -11.95
N ALA A 172 -3.68 -2.76 -12.28
CA ALA A 172 -3.49 -4.19 -12.47
C ALA A 172 -3.70 -4.95 -11.16
N GLN A 173 -3.13 -4.44 -10.08
CA GLN A 173 -3.23 -5.05 -8.76
C GLN A 173 -4.65 -4.95 -8.18
N LEU A 174 -5.34 -3.82 -8.36
CA LEU A 174 -6.75 -3.68 -7.96
C LEU A 174 -7.64 -4.63 -8.77
N ALA A 175 -7.46 -4.72 -10.09
CA ALA A 175 -8.20 -5.64 -10.95
C ALA A 175 -7.99 -7.11 -10.51
N ALA A 176 -6.76 -7.50 -10.22
CA ALA A 176 -6.42 -8.84 -9.72
C ALA A 176 -7.05 -9.11 -8.35
N ALA A 177 -7.03 -8.15 -7.42
CA ALA A 177 -7.65 -8.27 -6.10
C ALA A 177 -9.18 -8.41 -6.19
N LEU A 178 -9.81 -7.79 -7.19
CA LEU A 178 -11.24 -7.95 -7.50
C LEU A 178 -11.56 -9.30 -8.16
N GLY A 179 -10.54 -10.06 -8.56
CA GLY A 179 -10.68 -11.36 -9.20
C GLY A 179 -10.90 -11.30 -10.71
N PHE A 180 -10.62 -10.17 -11.36
CA PHE A 180 -10.67 -10.04 -12.80
C PHE A 180 -9.42 -10.66 -13.45
N LYS A 181 -9.62 -11.61 -14.35
CA LYS A 181 -8.53 -12.36 -14.98
C LYS A 181 -8.15 -11.85 -16.37
N SER A 182 -9.11 -11.24 -17.07
CA SER A 182 -8.93 -10.78 -18.45
C SER A 182 -9.15 -9.27 -18.52
N THR A 183 -8.05 -8.52 -18.56
CA THR A 183 -8.09 -7.07 -18.67
C THR A 183 -7.44 -6.63 -19.97
N LYS A 184 -7.86 -5.49 -20.51
CA LYS A 184 -7.23 -4.82 -21.64
C LYS A 184 -7.01 -3.35 -21.31
N PRO A 185 -5.85 -2.79 -21.65
CA PRO A 185 -5.63 -1.35 -21.49
C PRO A 185 -6.67 -0.53 -22.26
N PHE A 186 -7.06 0.61 -21.71
CA PHE A 186 -7.95 1.59 -22.34
C PHE A 186 -7.68 3.00 -21.78
N LEU A 187 -8.33 4.00 -22.31
CA LEU A 187 -8.25 5.41 -21.93
C LEU A 187 -6.83 5.95 -22.11
N GLU A 188 -6.59 6.52 -23.27
CA GLU A 188 -5.28 7.11 -23.59
C GLU A 188 -5.07 8.44 -22.85
N GLU A 189 -3.89 8.60 -22.25
CA GLU A 189 -3.41 9.85 -21.67
C GLU A 189 -1.93 10.01 -21.99
N LYS A 190 -1.54 11.09 -22.65
CA LYS A 190 -0.14 11.37 -23.03
C LYS A 190 0.57 10.22 -23.75
N GLY A 191 -0.15 9.52 -24.62
CA GLY A 191 0.40 8.38 -25.38
C GLY A 191 0.47 7.06 -24.64
N GLU A 192 0.01 6.99 -23.38
CA GLU A 192 -0.08 5.74 -22.60
C GLU A 192 -1.56 5.41 -22.31
N LEU A 193 -1.89 4.13 -22.23
CA LEU A 193 -3.22 3.66 -21.84
C LEU A 193 -3.28 3.51 -20.33
N VAL A 194 -3.94 4.47 -19.67
CA VAL A 194 -3.89 4.64 -18.21
C VAL A 194 -4.89 3.81 -17.44
N GLY A 195 -5.86 3.18 -18.08
CA GLY A 195 -6.89 2.36 -17.43
C GLY A 195 -6.88 0.92 -17.88
N LEU A 196 -7.63 0.09 -17.15
CA LEU A 196 -7.89 -1.30 -17.51
C LEU A 196 -9.40 -1.53 -17.69
N ARG A 197 -9.81 -2.09 -18.82
CA ARG A 197 -11.18 -2.55 -19.02
C ARG A 197 -11.28 -4.05 -18.89
N VAL A 198 -12.36 -4.48 -18.29
CA VAL A 198 -12.74 -5.88 -18.06
C VAL A 198 -14.01 -6.17 -18.83
N LYS A 199 -14.07 -7.31 -19.50
CA LYS A 199 -15.28 -7.80 -20.21
C LYS A 199 -15.88 -8.99 -19.46
N ASP A 200 -16.25 -8.77 -18.21
CA ASP A 200 -16.92 -9.78 -17.40
C ASP A 200 -18.35 -9.31 -17.13
N ALA A 201 -19.33 -10.17 -17.44
CA ALA A 201 -20.71 -9.92 -17.06
C ALA A 201 -20.88 -10.22 -15.56
N LEU A 202 -21.09 -9.19 -14.77
CA LEU A 202 -21.28 -9.31 -13.32
C LEU A 202 -22.41 -8.39 -12.83
N PRO A 203 -23.21 -8.86 -11.86
CA PRO A 203 -24.13 -7.99 -11.17
C PRO A 203 -23.40 -6.81 -10.51
N ARG A 204 -23.90 -5.59 -10.74
CA ARG A 204 -23.37 -4.37 -10.11
C ARG A 204 -23.17 -4.53 -8.61
N ALA A 205 -24.15 -5.14 -7.92
CA ALA A 205 -24.10 -5.37 -6.48
C ALA A 205 -22.93 -6.27 -6.07
N GLU A 206 -22.53 -7.21 -6.91
CA GLU A 206 -21.39 -8.08 -6.67
C GLU A 206 -20.08 -7.31 -6.79
N VAL A 207 -19.94 -6.47 -7.81
CA VAL A 207 -18.74 -5.62 -7.98
C VAL A 207 -18.57 -4.67 -6.79
N ILE A 208 -19.65 -4.01 -6.35
CA ILE A 208 -19.65 -3.15 -5.17
C ILE A 208 -19.22 -3.92 -3.91
N ARG A 209 -19.76 -5.13 -3.70
CA ARG A 209 -19.40 -5.99 -2.56
C ARG A 209 -17.93 -6.39 -2.59
N LYS A 210 -17.41 -6.78 -3.75
CA LYS A 210 -15.99 -7.12 -3.94
C LYS A 210 -15.10 -5.90 -3.65
N LEU A 211 -15.45 -4.73 -4.19
CA LEU A 211 -14.68 -3.50 -4.02
C LEU A 211 -14.61 -3.09 -2.54
N ARG A 212 -15.74 -3.10 -1.81
CA ARG A 212 -15.78 -2.84 -0.35
C ARG A 212 -14.86 -3.77 0.44
N ARG A 213 -14.89 -5.06 0.10
CA ARG A 213 -14.05 -6.06 0.76
C ARG A 213 -12.56 -5.85 0.50
N VAL A 214 -12.20 -5.54 -0.73
CA VAL A 214 -10.81 -5.35 -1.18
C VAL A 214 -10.21 -4.08 -0.59
N LEU A 215 -10.94 -2.96 -0.65
CA LEU A 215 -10.46 -1.66 -0.17
C LEU A 215 -10.62 -1.49 1.36
N ARG A 216 -11.40 -2.35 2.02
CA ARG A 216 -11.66 -2.29 3.48
C ARG A 216 -12.17 -0.93 3.95
N GLY A 217 -12.88 -0.20 3.09
CA GLY A 217 -13.34 1.16 3.36
C GLY A 217 -14.71 1.46 2.75
N PRO A 218 -15.25 2.66 3.00
CA PRO A 218 -16.49 3.10 2.42
C PRO A 218 -16.35 3.29 0.91
N ILE A 219 -17.38 2.87 0.16
CA ILE A 219 -17.49 3.07 -1.29
C ILE A 219 -18.67 3.99 -1.54
N LYS A 220 -18.47 5.06 -2.29
CA LYS A 220 -19.57 5.86 -2.84
C LYS A 220 -19.97 5.23 -4.18
N ALA A 221 -21.24 4.88 -4.32
CA ALA A 221 -21.76 4.20 -5.52
C ALA A 221 -22.89 5.03 -6.11
N PHE A 222 -22.69 5.51 -7.34
CA PHE A 222 -23.68 6.19 -8.16
C PHE A 222 -24.20 5.18 -9.19
N ASN A 223 -25.42 4.69 -8.97
CA ASN A 223 -25.96 3.50 -9.62
C ASN A 223 -26.90 3.86 -10.77
N PHE A 224 -26.45 4.62 -11.75
CA PHE A 224 -27.27 5.10 -12.86
C PHE A 224 -27.21 4.21 -14.10
N GLY A 225 -26.20 3.34 -14.21
CA GLY A 225 -26.04 2.37 -15.29
C GLY A 225 -26.80 1.06 -15.07
N PRO A 226 -26.56 0.06 -15.93
CA PRO A 226 -27.25 -1.22 -15.88
C PRO A 226 -26.99 -1.98 -14.57
N LYS A 227 -27.97 -2.81 -14.15
CA LYS A 227 -27.82 -3.72 -13.00
C LYS A 227 -26.82 -4.84 -13.30
N GLU A 228 -26.82 -5.35 -14.53
CA GLU A 228 -25.83 -6.29 -15.05
C GLU A 228 -24.79 -5.52 -15.83
N THR A 229 -23.55 -5.53 -15.34
CA THR A 229 -22.44 -4.82 -15.97
C THR A 229 -21.66 -5.76 -16.88
N THR A 230 -21.30 -5.28 -18.05
CA THR A 230 -20.61 -6.09 -19.07
C THR A 230 -19.25 -5.53 -19.45
N ARG A 231 -18.98 -4.26 -19.14
CA ARG A 231 -17.74 -3.56 -19.44
C ARG A 231 -17.37 -2.64 -18.29
N ILE A 232 -16.45 -3.11 -17.47
CA ILE A 232 -15.99 -2.39 -16.28
C ILE A 232 -14.67 -1.72 -16.61
N GLY A 233 -14.59 -0.40 -16.41
CA GLY A 233 -13.35 0.38 -16.48
C GLY A 233 -12.78 0.61 -15.10
N ILE A 234 -11.45 0.48 -14.94
CA ILE A 234 -10.72 0.72 -13.71
C ILE A 234 -9.62 1.72 -13.99
N VAL A 235 -9.64 2.86 -13.29
CA VAL A 235 -8.55 3.84 -13.23
C VAL A 235 -8.46 4.30 -11.79
N THR A 236 -7.38 3.96 -11.09
CA THR A 236 -7.16 4.31 -9.68
C THR A 236 -6.94 5.81 -9.49
N GLY A 237 -6.96 6.29 -8.25
CA GLY A 237 -6.71 7.70 -7.95
C GLY A 237 -7.81 8.66 -8.38
N GLY A 238 -7.43 9.83 -8.91
CA GLY A 238 -8.32 10.96 -9.18
C GLY A 238 -8.95 11.00 -10.58
N ALA A 239 -9.18 9.87 -11.24
CA ALA A 239 -9.62 9.84 -12.64
C ALA A 239 -11.12 10.10 -12.90
N GLY A 240 -11.89 10.48 -11.89
CA GLY A 240 -13.34 10.69 -12.05
C GLY A 240 -13.74 11.79 -13.01
N SER A 241 -12.84 12.73 -13.34
CA SER A 241 -13.05 13.74 -14.38
C SER A 241 -13.11 13.15 -15.79
N GLU A 242 -12.59 11.94 -16.00
CA GLU A 242 -12.53 11.29 -17.29
C GLU A 242 -13.83 10.58 -17.71
N ILE A 243 -14.90 10.76 -16.94
CA ILE A 243 -16.16 10.02 -17.10
C ILE A 243 -16.75 10.08 -18.51
N TYR A 244 -16.64 11.23 -19.21
CA TYR A 244 -17.11 11.37 -20.58
C TYR A 244 -16.29 10.53 -21.56
N ARG A 245 -14.96 10.54 -21.43
CA ARG A 245 -14.04 9.75 -22.26
C ARG A 245 -14.24 8.25 -22.00
N VAL A 246 -14.38 7.88 -20.72
CA VAL A 246 -14.67 6.49 -20.30
C VAL A 246 -15.96 5.99 -20.93
N THR A 247 -17.00 6.82 -20.99
CA THR A 247 -18.29 6.44 -21.62
C THR A 247 -18.17 6.26 -23.13
N GLN A 248 -17.35 7.06 -23.81
CA GLN A 248 -17.06 6.88 -25.23
C GLN A 248 -16.42 5.52 -25.55
N GLU A 249 -15.64 4.97 -24.60
CA GLU A 249 -15.09 3.61 -24.66
C GLU A 249 -16.13 2.51 -24.38
N LYS A 250 -17.41 2.89 -24.30
CA LYS A 250 -18.57 2.01 -24.04
C LYS A 250 -18.47 1.27 -22.69
N ILE A 251 -17.85 1.85 -21.71
CA ILE A 251 -17.82 1.36 -20.32
C ILE A 251 -19.20 1.59 -19.69
N ASP A 252 -19.75 0.61 -19.00
CA ASP A 252 -21.04 0.68 -18.31
C ASP A 252 -20.90 0.78 -16.78
N MET A 253 -19.68 0.53 -16.26
CA MET A 253 -19.29 0.77 -14.87
C MET A 253 -17.87 1.30 -14.81
N PHE A 254 -17.70 2.44 -14.15
CA PHE A 254 -16.40 3.06 -13.94
C PHE A 254 -16.01 3.01 -12.47
N ILE A 255 -14.86 2.39 -12.16
CA ILE A 255 -14.25 2.29 -10.83
C ILE A 255 -13.04 3.22 -10.81
N THR A 256 -13.05 4.19 -9.87
CA THR A 256 -11.93 5.10 -9.64
C THR A 256 -11.82 5.43 -8.15
N GLY A 257 -10.80 6.17 -7.74
CA GLY A 257 -10.64 6.56 -6.33
C GLY A 257 -11.56 7.71 -5.96
N GLU A 258 -11.48 8.84 -6.69
CA GLU A 258 -12.30 10.02 -6.43
C GLU A 258 -12.76 10.70 -7.72
N ALA A 259 -13.73 11.59 -7.59
CA ALA A 259 -14.30 12.34 -8.69
C ALA A 259 -14.75 13.73 -8.24
N PRO A 260 -14.70 14.76 -9.11
CA PRO A 260 -15.30 16.05 -8.82
C PRO A 260 -16.83 15.93 -8.74
N HIS A 261 -17.49 16.85 -8.04
CA HIS A 261 -18.94 16.83 -7.83
C HIS A 261 -19.75 16.64 -9.12
N TRP A 262 -19.41 17.36 -10.17
CA TRP A 262 -20.12 17.31 -11.45
C TRP A 262 -20.07 15.92 -12.13
N ALA A 263 -19.07 15.11 -11.82
CA ALA A 263 -18.96 13.76 -12.40
C ALA A 263 -20.11 12.83 -11.94
N ALA A 264 -20.66 13.06 -10.74
CA ALA A 264 -21.83 12.31 -10.28
C ALA A 264 -23.09 12.66 -11.10
N VAL A 265 -23.27 13.96 -11.45
CA VAL A 265 -24.33 14.42 -12.33
C VAL A 265 -24.13 13.86 -13.75
N ALA A 266 -22.89 13.93 -14.25
CA ALA A 266 -22.56 13.33 -15.55
C ALA A 266 -22.82 11.82 -15.59
N ALA A 267 -22.55 11.08 -14.51
CA ALA A 267 -22.85 9.67 -14.43
C ALA A 267 -24.36 9.37 -14.59
N GLU A 268 -25.21 10.23 -14.02
CA GLU A 268 -26.66 10.13 -14.16
C GLU A 268 -27.09 10.36 -15.60
N GLU A 269 -26.68 11.47 -16.20
CA GLU A 269 -27.02 11.84 -17.58
C GLU A 269 -26.50 10.83 -18.63
N LEU A 270 -25.33 10.24 -18.37
CA LEU A 270 -24.72 9.25 -19.26
C LEU A 270 -25.24 7.83 -19.01
N GLY A 271 -26.01 7.60 -17.95
CA GLY A 271 -26.51 6.27 -17.58
C GLY A 271 -25.40 5.27 -17.25
N ILE A 272 -24.32 5.70 -16.59
CA ILE A 272 -23.18 4.85 -16.22
C ILE A 272 -23.13 4.64 -14.69
N ASN A 273 -22.68 3.47 -14.25
CA ASN A 273 -22.36 3.24 -12.85
C ASN A 273 -20.99 3.85 -12.51
N LEU A 274 -20.92 4.75 -11.53
CA LEU A 274 -19.67 5.33 -11.04
C LEU A 274 -19.40 4.87 -9.61
N LEU A 275 -18.28 4.19 -9.38
CA LEU A 275 -17.87 3.72 -8.06
C LEU A 275 -16.60 4.44 -7.63
N LEU A 276 -16.65 5.10 -6.46
CA LEU A 276 -15.51 5.81 -5.87
C LEU A 276 -15.02 5.04 -4.66
N GLY A 277 -13.79 4.53 -4.75
CA GLY A 277 -13.17 3.67 -3.75
C GLY A 277 -12.28 4.39 -2.75
N GLY A 278 -12.04 5.69 -2.93
CA GLY A 278 -11.05 6.50 -2.23
C GLY A 278 -9.73 6.59 -3.00
N HIS A 279 -9.21 7.80 -3.16
CA HIS A 279 -7.96 8.07 -3.87
C HIS A 279 -6.82 7.27 -3.24
N TYR A 280 -6.54 7.55 -1.97
CA TYR A 280 -5.52 6.84 -1.21
C TYR A 280 -5.69 5.32 -1.26
N ALA A 281 -6.90 4.82 -0.99
CA ALA A 281 -7.16 3.40 -0.87
C ALA A 281 -6.89 2.64 -2.17
N THR A 282 -7.22 3.23 -3.33
CA THR A 282 -7.02 2.62 -4.65
C THR A 282 -5.56 2.64 -5.10
N GLU A 283 -4.70 3.48 -4.53
CA GLU A 283 -3.28 3.62 -4.88
C GLU A 283 -2.31 2.93 -3.91
N THR A 284 -2.83 2.27 -2.87
CA THR A 284 -1.98 1.46 -1.96
C THR A 284 -1.40 0.20 -2.62
N PHE A 285 -1.97 -0.25 -3.71
CA PHE A 285 -1.65 -1.53 -4.34
C PHE A 285 -0.30 -1.49 -5.06
N GLY A 286 -0.06 -0.47 -5.85
CA GLY A 286 1.14 -0.36 -6.67
C GLY A 286 2.41 -0.24 -5.84
N VAL A 287 2.43 0.64 -4.85
CA VAL A 287 3.60 0.84 -3.98
C VAL A 287 3.92 -0.42 -3.17
N LYS A 288 2.90 -1.16 -2.69
CA LYS A 288 3.08 -2.45 -2.01
C LYS A 288 3.66 -3.50 -2.95
N ALA A 289 3.12 -3.62 -4.15
CA ALA A 289 3.58 -4.58 -5.15
C ALA A 289 5.02 -4.27 -5.61
N MET A 290 5.35 -3.00 -5.80
CA MET A 290 6.70 -2.57 -6.16
C MET A 290 7.70 -2.85 -5.03
N ALA A 291 7.38 -2.50 -3.79
CA ALA A 291 8.23 -2.79 -2.64
C ALA A 291 8.45 -4.30 -2.47
N ALA A 292 7.41 -5.12 -2.58
CA ALA A 292 7.52 -6.57 -2.54
C ALA A 292 8.39 -7.13 -3.68
N ARG A 293 8.28 -6.55 -4.89
CA ARG A 293 9.13 -6.91 -6.04
C ARG A 293 10.60 -6.61 -5.78
N LEU A 294 10.90 -5.42 -5.25
CA LEU A 294 12.27 -5.03 -4.91
C LEU A 294 12.82 -5.87 -3.76
N SER A 295 12.04 -6.09 -2.72
CA SER A 295 12.38 -6.96 -1.60
C SER A 295 12.80 -8.35 -2.08
N LYS A 296 11.97 -8.98 -2.91
CA LYS A 296 12.28 -10.30 -3.50
C LYS A 296 13.54 -10.27 -4.37
N ARG A 297 13.76 -9.20 -5.13
CA ARG A 297 14.89 -9.11 -6.08
C ARG A 297 16.23 -8.88 -5.41
N PHE A 298 16.22 -8.09 -4.33
CA PHE A 298 17.45 -7.63 -3.66
C PHE A 298 17.64 -8.26 -2.27
N ASN A 299 16.73 -9.14 -1.84
CA ASN A 299 16.74 -9.78 -0.52
C ASN A 299 16.79 -8.77 0.63
N VAL A 300 15.97 -7.70 0.54
CA VAL A 300 15.86 -6.63 1.54
C VAL A 300 14.43 -6.64 2.10
N PRO A 301 14.22 -6.63 3.42
CA PRO A 301 12.88 -6.57 4.01
C PRO A 301 12.16 -5.28 3.65
N TRP A 302 10.83 -5.33 3.63
CA TRP A 302 10.01 -4.17 3.36
C TRP A 302 8.79 -4.09 4.26
N GLU A 303 8.23 -2.89 4.41
CA GLU A 303 6.97 -2.66 5.11
C GLU A 303 6.16 -1.55 4.45
N PHE A 304 4.84 -1.59 4.68
CA PHE A 304 3.94 -0.54 4.21
C PHE A 304 3.60 0.42 5.36
N LEU A 305 3.84 1.70 5.12
CA LEU A 305 3.54 2.79 6.05
C LEU A 305 2.14 3.33 5.72
N ASP A 306 1.13 2.84 6.45
CA ASP A 306 -0.28 3.12 6.18
C ASP A 306 -0.75 4.42 6.85
N PHE A 307 -1.00 5.45 6.04
CA PHE A 307 -1.44 6.76 6.51
C PHE A 307 -2.60 7.32 5.67
N PRO A 308 -3.79 6.71 5.76
CA PRO A 308 -4.92 7.12 4.93
C PRO A 308 -5.31 8.58 5.14
N THR A 309 -5.61 9.26 4.04
CA THR A 309 -6.09 10.64 4.03
C THR A 309 -7.59 10.71 4.28
N GLY A 310 -8.33 9.66 3.98
CA GLY A 310 -9.78 9.60 4.03
C GLY A 310 -10.45 10.02 2.71
N LEU A 311 -9.63 10.36 1.68
CA LEU A 311 -10.07 10.66 0.31
C LEU A 311 -9.84 9.48 -0.60
#